data_d2599b3474057fa6e15201ca2733c91a
#
_entry.id   d2599b3474057fa6e15201ca2733c91a
#
_cell.length_a   1.000
_cell.length_b   1.000
_cell.length_c   1.000
_cell.angle_alpha   90.00
_cell.angle_beta   90.00
_cell.angle_gamma   90.00
#
_symmetry.space_group_name_H-M   'P 1'
#
loop_
_entity.id
_entity.type
_entity.pdbx_description
1 polymer ?
#
loop_
_entity_poly.entity_id
_entity_poly.type
_entity_poly.pdbx_seq_one_letter_code
_entity_poly.pdbx_strand_id
1 'polypeptide(L)'
;MKPLSQLVRPNIQALQPYSTARDEFSGGEITTWLDANENPYDNGVNRYPDPHQKLLKQKIAALKGVREEQVFIGNGSDEAIDLAFRIFCRPGLDNAVSIAPTYGICLLYTSPSPR
;
A
#
# COMPACT_ATOMS: atom_id res chain seq x y z
N MET A 1 -16.66 -15.21 -10.35
CA MET A 1 -15.92 -14.50 -9.27
C MET A 1 -16.55 -13.13 -9.10
N LYS A 2 -16.77 -12.64 -7.87
CA LYS A 2 -17.29 -11.28 -7.65
C LYS A 2 -16.24 -10.25 -8.09
N PRO A 3 -16.61 -9.16 -8.74
CA PRO A 3 -15.68 -8.08 -9.07
C PRO A 3 -15.15 -7.40 -7.82
N LEU A 4 -13.94 -6.88 -7.87
CA LEU A 4 -13.26 -6.25 -6.73
C LEU A 4 -14.09 -5.12 -6.09
N SER A 5 -14.78 -4.34 -6.93
CA SER A 5 -15.67 -3.26 -6.48
C SER A 5 -16.83 -3.71 -5.56
N GLN A 6 -17.21 -4.98 -5.61
CA GLN A 6 -18.22 -5.54 -4.72
C GLN A 6 -17.65 -6.14 -3.42
N LEU A 7 -16.33 -6.29 -3.35
CA LEU A 7 -15.63 -6.84 -2.20
C LEU A 7 -15.07 -5.74 -1.30
N VAL A 8 -14.66 -4.62 -1.89
CA VAL A 8 -14.09 -3.49 -1.14
C VAL A 8 -15.19 -2.77 -0.36
N ARG A 9 -14.88 -2.40 0.87
CA ARG A 9 -15.78 -1.61 1.72
C ARG A 9 -16.13 -0.28 1.05
N PRO A 10 -17.39 0.18 1.11
CA PRO A 10 -17.81 1.41 0.43
C PRO A 10 -17.02 2.66 0.84
N ASN A 11 -16.68 2.80 2.11
CA ASN A 11 -15.88 3.92 2.59
C ASN A 11 -14.43 3.90 2.07
N ILE A 12 -13.88 2.72 1.83
CA ILE A 12 -12.54 2.58 1.22
C ILE A 12 -12.61 2.88 -0.28
N GLN A 13 -13.66 2.40 -0.94
CA GLN A 13 -13.87 2.66 -2.36
C GLN A 13 -14.05 4.16 -2.67
N ALA A 14 -14.60 4.92 -1.72
CA ALA A 14 -14.82 6.36 -1.84
C ALA A 14 -13.56 7.20 -1.54
N LEU A 15 -12.47 6.60 -1.03
CA LEU A 15 -11.24 7.32 -0.73
C LEU A 15 -10.60 7.86 -2.02
N GLN A 16 -10.19 9.11 -1.96
CA GLN A 16 -9.32 9.69 -2.97
C GLN A 16 -7.88 9.35 -2.63
N PRO A 17 -7.10 8.80 -3.57
CA PRO A 17 -5.67 8.60 -3.34
C PRO A 17 -4.97 9.92 -3.01
N TYR A 18 -4.02 9.87 -2.09
CA TYR A 18 -3.14 11.00 -1.88
C TYR A 18 -2.24 11.18 -3.11
N SER A 19 -2.18 12.42 -3.62
CA SER A 19 -1.20 12.81 -4.64
C SER A 19 -0.12 13.69 -4.02
N THR A 20 1.11 13.55 -4.48
CA THR A 20 2.21 14.42 -4.10
C THR A 20 2.30 15.60 -5.07
N ALA A 21 2.95 16.69 -4.65
CA ALA A 21 3.21 17.82 -5.55
C ALA A 21 3.98 17.36 -6.81
N ARG A 22 4.83 16.35 -6.69
CA ARG A 22 5.55 15.74 -7.82
C ARG A 22 4.65 14.96 -8.77
N ASP A 23 3.62 14.31 -8.26
CA ASP A 23 2.64 13.60 -9.11
C ASP A 23 1.79 14.58 -9.92
N GLU A 24 1.52 15.77 -9.35
CA GLU A 24 0.71 16.80 -9.98
C GLU A 24 1.51 17.69 -10.97
N PHE A 25 2.83 17.65 -10.88
CA PHE A 25 3.68 18.43 -11.77
C PHE A 25 3.80 17.76 -13.13
N SER A 26 3.33 18.45 -14.16
CA SER A 26 3.39 18.05 -15.56
C SER A 26 4.29 18.94 -16.44
N GLY A 27 5.16 19.73 -15.81
CA GLY A 27 6.05 20.68 -16.50
C GLY A 27 7.30 20.04 -17.09
N GLY A 28 8.19 20.89 -17.61
CA GLY A 28 9.46 20.49 -18.19
C GLY A 28 10.52 20.05 -17.17
N GLU A 29 11.78 20.14 -17.55
CA GLU A 29 12.90 19.76 -16.68
C GLU A 29 12.94 20.59 -15.40
N ILE A 30 12.97 19.89 -14.24
CA ILE A 30 13.06 20.54 -12.93
C ILE A 30 14.53 20.79 -12.60
N THR A 31 14.91 22.02 -12.44
CA THR A 31 16.27 22.43 -12.04
C THR A 31 16.39 22.68 -10.53
N THR A 32 15.29 23.00 -9.87
CA THR A 32 15.26 23.32 -8.44
C THR A 32 14.03 22.72 -7.79
N TRP A 33 14.23 21.95 -6.73
CA TRP A 33 13.17 21.30 -5.97
C TRP A 33 12.85 22.11 -4.71
N LEU A 34 11.63 22.62 -4.62
CA LEU A 34 11.12 23.42 -3.48
C LEU A 34 9.79 22.87 -2.93
N ASP A 35 9.46 21.64 -3.30
CA ASP A 35 8.18 20.99 -3.01
C ASP A 35 8.14 20.25 -1.69
N ALA A 36 9.30 20.00 -1.05
CA ALA A 36 9.41 19.24 0.17
C ALA A 36 10.59 19.67 1.05
N ASN A 37 10.55 19.30 2.33
CA ASN A 37 11.65 19.51 3.27
C ASN A 37 12.79 18.50 3.02
N GLU A 38 13.58 18.75 2.01
CA GLU A 38 14.70 17.91 1.62
C GLU A 38 16.04 18.61 1.87
N ASN A 39 17.08 17.83 2.12
CA ASN A 39 18.42 18.36 2.19
C ASN A 39 18.85 18.83 0.79
N PRO A 40 19.25 20.10 0.60
CA PRO A 40 19.69 20.61 -0.70
C PRO A 40 21.02 20.01 -1.18
N TYR A 41 21.81 19.46 -0.26
CA TYR A 41 23.13 18.89 -0.58
C TYR A 41 22.96 17.44 -0.98
N ASP A 42 23.42 17.11 -2.18
CA ASP A 42 23.36 15.74 -2.71
C ASP A 42 24.32 14.82 -1.94
N ASN A 43 23.76 13.79 -1.35
CA ASN A 43 24.47 12.72 -0.66
C ASN A 43 23.97 11.33 -1.10
N GLY A 44 23.22 11.25 -2.20
CA GLY A 44 22.63 10.02 -2.73
C GLY A 44 21.36 9.57 -2.03
N VAL A 45 21.01 10.15 -0.88
CA VAL A 45 19.79 9.83 -0.09
C VAL A 45 19.10 11.07 0.46
N ASN A 46 19.35 12.22 -0.14
CA ASN A 46 18.85 13.52 0.29
C ASN A 46 17.40 13.82 -0.15
N ARG A 47 16.86 13.02 -1.06
CA ARG A 47 15.52 13.16 -1.59
C ARG A 47 14.55 12.19 -0.93
N TYR A 48 13.28 12.58 -0.79
CA TYR A 48 12.23 11.67 -0.39
C TYR A 48 12.12 10.52 -1.37
N PRO A 49 11.88 9.30 -0.86
CA PRO A 49 11.70 8.14 -1.73
C PRO A 49 10.44 8.30 -2.59
N ASP A 50 10.44 7.66 -3.75
CA ASP A 50 9.26 7.57 -4.60
C ASP A 50 8.12 6.86 -3.84
N PRO A 51 6.99 7.54 -3.55
CA PRO A 51 5.88 6.95 -2.81
C PRO A 51 5.21 5.79 -3.56
N HIS A 52 5.37 5.73 -4.89
CA HIS A 52 4.85 4.65 -5.72
C HIS A 52 5.83 3.48 -5.87
N GLN A 53 7.08 3.65 -5.46
CA GLN A 53 8.15 2.62 -5.49
C GLN A 53 8.32 1.99 -6.89
N LYS A 54 8.19 2.78 -7.95
CA LYS A 54 8.11 2.32 -9.33
C LYS A 54 9.28 1.41 -9.71
N LEU A 55 10.51 1.87 -9.52
CA LEU A 55 11.71 1.10 -9.88
C LEU A 55 11.82 -0.23 -9.12
N LEU A 56 11.44 -0.24 -7.86
CA LEU A 56 11.47 -1.46 -7.04
C LEU A 56 10.38 -2.43 -7.48
N LYS A 57 9.16 -1.94 -7.73
CA LYS A 57 8.05 -2.76 -8.25
C LYS A 57 8.38 -3.37 -9.60
N GLN A 58 9.00 -2.62 -10.51
CA GLN A 58 9.44 -3.13 -11.81
C GLN A 58 10.41 -4.31 -11.66
N LYS A 59 11.42 -4.15 -10.80
CA LYS A 59 12.40 -5.22 -10.56
C LYS A 59 11.75 -6.48 -9.96
N ILE A 60 10.86 -6.31 -8.97
CA ILE A 60 10.16 -7.43 -8.34
C ILE A 60 9.20 -8.09 -9.33
N ALA A 61 8.43 -7.30 -10.08
CA ALA A 61 7.51 -7.80 -11.10
C ALA A 61 8.24 -8.64 -12.15
N ALA A 62 9.37 -8.13 -12.67
CA ALA A 62 10.20 -8.87 -13.61
C ALA A 62 10.74 -10.19 -13.02
N LEU A 63 11.23 -10.15 -11.77
CA LEU A 63 11.74 -11.33 -11.07
C LEU A 63 10.65 -12.40 -10.84
N LYS A 64 9.42 -11.96 -10.58
CA LYS A 64 8.28 -12.85 -10.27
C LYS A 64 7.43 -13.21 -11.49
N GLY A 65 7.67 -12.60 -12.65
CA GLY A 65 6.87 -12.84 -13.86
C GLY A 65 5.43 -12.35 -13.73
N VAL A 66 5.21 -11.25 -13.00
CA VAL A 66 3.88 -10.63 -12.78
C VAL A 66 3.89 -9.19 -13.26
N ARG A 67 2.71 -8.54 -13.35
CA ARG A 67 2.63 -7.12 -13.66
C ARG A 67 2.91 -6.26 -12.44
N GLU A 68 3.36 -5.02 -12.64
CA GLU A 68 3.69 -4.07 -11.55
C GLU A 68 2.49 -3.80 -10.64
N GLU A 69 1.27 -3.73 -11.21
CA GLU A 69 0.03 -3.51 -10.45
C GLU A 69 -0.33 -4.68 -9.52
N GLN A 70 0.31 -5.82 -9.71
CA GLN A 70 0.13 -7.00 -8.86
C GLN A 70 1.15 -7.06 -7.71
N VAL A 71 2.01 -6.06 -7.61
CA VAL A 71 3.04 -5.98 -6.57
C VAL A 71 2.66 -4.93 -5.53
N PHE A 72 2.47 -5.36 -4.30
CA PHE A 72 2.40 -4.51 -3.12
C PHE A 72 3.70 -4.63 -2.32
N ILE A 73 4.27 -3.50 -1.93
CA ILE A 73 5.49 -3.44 -1.11
C ILE A 73 5.11 -2.78 0.20
N GLY A 74 5.25 -3.51 1.29
CA GLY A 74 4.93 -3.07 2.64
C GLY A 74 6.00 -3.48 3.65
N ASN A 75 5.80 -3.11 4.90
CA ASN A 75 6.69 -3.42 6.01
C ASN A 75 6.37 -4.81 6.59
N GLY A 76 6.68 -5.84 5.82
CA GLY A 76 6.42 -7.22 6.16
C GLY A 76 5.00 -7.68 5.81
N SER A 77 4.74 -8.97 6.05
CA SER A 77 3.45 -9.60 5.76
C SER A 77 2.32 -9.09 6.67
N ASP A 78 2.64 -8.65 7.86
CA ASP A 78 1.65 -8.20 8.86
C ASP A 78 0.91 -6.95 8.37
N GLU A 79 1.62 -6.00 7.75
CA GLU A 79 0.98 -4.84 7.13
C GLU A 79 0.05 -5.24 5.98
N ALA A 80 0.47 -6.19 5.15
CA ALA A 80 -0.36 -6.69 4.06
C ALA A 80 -1.65 -7.37 4.58
N ILE A 81 -1.53 -8.15 5.65
CA ILE A 81 -2.67 -8.81 6.32
C ILE A 81 -3.60 -7.76 6.93
N ASP A 82 -3.07 -6.79 7.68
CA ASP A 82 -3.86 -5.70 8.28
C ASP A 82 -4.63 -4.91 7.22
N LEU A 83 -3.95 -4.53 6.14
CA LEU A 83 -4.59 -3.82 5.03
C LEU A 83 -5.69 -4.64 4.36
N ALA A 84 -5.49 -5.95 4.17
CA ALA A 84 -6.53 -6.82 3.62
C ALA A 84 -7.79 -6.80 4.50
N PHE A 85 -7.65 -6.92 5.81
CA PHE A 85 -8.79 -6.81 6.73
C PHE A 85 -9.45 -5.43 6.66
N ARG A 86 -8.68 -4.36 6.67
CA ARG A 86 -9.21 -2.99 6.60
C ARG A 86 -9.94 -2.70 5.30
N ILE A 87 -9.50 -3.27 4.20
CA ILE A 87 -10.11 -3.06 2.87
C ILE A 87 -11.41 -3.85 2.72
N PHE A 88 -11.46 -5.09 3.20
CA PHE A 88 -12.53 -6.02 2.87
C PHE A 88 -13.49 -6.31 4.01
N CYS A 89 -13.07 -6.20 5.28
CA CYS A 89 -13.87 -6.62 6.42
C CYS A 89 -14.41 -5.41 7.20
N ARG A 90 -15.73 -5.36 7.39
CA ARG A 90 -16.38 -4.35 8.23
C ARG A 90 -16.28 -4.76 9.71
N PRO A 91 -15.74 -3.90 10.58
CA PRO A 91 -15.61 -4.20 11.99
C PRO A 91 -16.99 -4.57 12.62
N GLY A 92 -17.01 -5.65 13.39
CA GLY A 92 -18.20 -6.10 14.10
C GLY A 92 -19.31 -6.72 13.24
N LEU A 93 -19.12 -6.81 11.91
CA LEU A 93 -20.12 -7.34 10.99
C LEU A 93 -19.61 -8.52 10.17
N ASP A 94 -18.40 -8.43 9.64
CA ASP A 94 -17.83 -9.46 8.79
C ASP A 94 -16.88 -10.36 9.57
N ASN A 95 -16.75 -11.62 9.13
CA ASN A 95 -15.88 -12.62 9.75
C ASN A 95 -14.73 -12.97 8.81
N ALA A 96 -13.58 -13.29 9.40
CA ALA A 96 -12.49 -13.94 8.70
C ALA A 96 -12.41 -15.41 9.12
N VAL A 97 -12.18 -16.28 8.15
CA VAL A 97 -12.04 -17.71 8.39
C VAL A 97 -10.60 -18.12 8.12
N SER A 98 -9.99 -18.80 9.08
CA SER A 98 -8.65 -19.37 8.94
C SER A 98 -8.66 -20.87 9.21
N ILE A 99 -7.68 -21.58 8.67
CA ILE A 99 -7.51 -23.04 8.87
C ILE A 99 -6.40 -23.23 9.91
N ALA A 100 -6.69 -23.96 10.98
CA ALA A 100 -5.68 -24.31 11.97
C ALA A 100 -4.84 -25.52 11.50
N PRO A 101 -3.51 -25.54 11.78
CA PRO A 101 -2.70 -24.46 12.35
C PRO A 101 -2.46 -23.32 11.36
N THR A 102 -2.38 -22.09 11.85
CA THR A 102 -2.12 -20.90 11.03
C THR A 102 -1.11 -19.99 11.71
N TYR A 103 -0.63 -18.99 10.97
CA TYR A 103 0.26 -17.95 11.50
C TYR A 103 -0.44 -17.16 12.60
N GLY A 104 0.25 -16.94 13.73
CA GLY A 104 -0.34 -16.36 14.95
C GLY A 104 -1.01 -15.00 14.73
N ILE A 105 -0.45 -14.15 13.87
CA ILE A 105 -1.02 -12.83 13.57
C ILE A 105 -2.42 -12.93 12.93
N CYS A 106 -2.66 -13.97 12.12
CA CYS A 106 -3.98 -14.19 11.53
C CYS A 106 -5.06 -14.39 12.61
N LEU A 107 -4.71 -15.01 13.73
CA LEU A 107 -5.62 -15.22 14.87
C LEU A 107 -5.90 -13.91 15.62
N LEU A 108 -4.93 -13.02 15.74
CA LEU A 108 -5.10 -11.73 16.42
C LEU A 108 -6.06 -10.82 15.65
N TYR A 109 -6.04 -10.83 14.34
CA TYR A 109 -6.96 -10.03 13.52
C TYR A 109 -8.35 -10.62 13.39
N THR A 110 -8.51 -11.91 13.62
CA THR A 110 -9.83 -12.57 13.61
C THR A 110 -10.55 -12.51 14.97
N SER A 111 -9.82 -12.23 16.04
CA SER A 111 -10.41 -12.05 17.37
C SER A 111 -10.88 -10.62 17.55
N PRO A 112 -12.09 -10.37 18.10
CA PRO A 112 -12.52 -9.02 18.47
C PRO A 112 -11.55 -8.50 19.54
N SER A 113 -10.75 -7.52 19.19
CA SER A 113 -9.90 -6.86 20.17
C SER A 113 -10.79 -6.09 21.16
N PRO A 114 -10.70 -6.34 22.45
CA PRO A 114 -11.43 -5.59 23.47
C PRO A 114 -10.77 -4.22 23.71
N ARG A 115 -10.68 -3.38 22.69
CA ARG A 115 -10.23 -1.99 22.81
C ARG A 115 -11.22 -1.05 22.19
#